data_a85a2aad4febc0e18c8108a85b4c0efe
#
_entry.id   a85a2aad4febc0e18c8108a85b4c0efe
#
_cell.length_a   1.000
_cell.length_b   1.000
_cell.length_c   1.000
_cell.angle_alpha   90.00
_cell.angle_beta   90.00
_cell.angle_gamma   90.00
#
_symmetry.space_group_name_H-M   'P 1'
#
loop_
_entity.id
_entity.type
_entity.pdbx_description
1 polymer ?
#
loop_
_entity_poly.entity_id
_entity_poly.type
_entity_poly.pdbx_seq_one_letter_code
_entity_poly.pdbx_strand_id
1 'polypeptide(L)'
;MTALYIVLGIVGIVAVVFITIMLLFHHRKVKLTEADMWLVNEFRRCNVMVFGKKGSGKDVLFAHVIALRGEKHYSNIPYSDNTEVIDLCEINAGDNTFEDCINGDIEKFDPRFEECCDIYISDAGIYFPNTMDKKLDDLYPSLPVFMALSRHLYNNNVHTNCQALGRPWKKIREQADSYIQVLRTRNRGDHLLLSIVGYEQIDVNSERLTQVCKYTVRVPVWELQYDSRHFRNVFLNCELTPFEKMKELISGRS
;
A
#
# COMPACT_ATOMS: atom_id res chain seq x y z
N MET A 1 38.35 -39.08 -27.55
CA MET A 1 38.64 -38.39 -26.29
C MET A 1 38.74 -36.86 -26.44
N THR A 2 39.39 -36.31 -27.46
CA THR A 2 39.56 -34.86 -27.67
C THR A 2 38.23 -34.08 -27.77
N ALA A 3 37.23 -34.64 -28.46
CA ALA A 3 35.90 -33.98 -28.60
C ALA A 3 35.17 -33.80 -27.25
N LEU A 4 35.34 -34.75 -26.32
CA LEU A 4 34.73 -34.67 -24.96
C LEU A 4 35.34 -33.55 -24.12
N TYR A 5 36.69 -33.36 -24.21
CA TYR A 5 37.35 -32.25 -23.50
C TYR A 5 36.96 -30.88 -24.05
N ILE A 6 36.74 -30.78 -25.37
CA ILE A 6 36.26 -29.52 -25.98
C ILE A 6 34.85 -29.18 -25.49
N VAL A 7 33.94 -30.15 -25.44
CA VAL A 7 32.58 -29.95 -24.97
C VAL A 7 32.56 -29.56 -23.48
N LEU A 8 33.34 -30.24 -22.63
CA LEU A 8 33.46 -29.90 -21.21
C LEU A 8 34.05 -28.50 -21.00
N GLY A 9 35.02 -28.09 -21.82
CA GLY A 9 35.59 -26.73 -21.78
C GLY A 9 34.55 -25.65 -22.11
N ILE A 10 33.75 -25.88 -23.17
CA ILE A 10 32.68 -24.93 -23.55
C ILE A 10 31.61 -24.82 -22.46
N VAL A 11 31.15 -25.95 -21.88
CA VAL A 11 30.17 -25.96 -20.79
C VAL A 11 30.72 -25.24 -19.57
N GLY A 12 31.99 -25.42 -19.22
CA GLY A 12 32.65 -24.71 -18.13
C GLY A 12 32.67 -23.19 -18.35
N ILE A 13 33.04 -22.75 -19.55
CA ILE A 13 33.04 -21.30 -19.87
C ILE A 13 31.63 -20.72 -19.78
N VAL A 14 30.62 -21.38 -20.34
CA VAL A 14 29.23 -20.93 -20.27
C VAL A 14 28.74 -20.83 -18.83
N ALA A 15 29.05 -21.81 -17.98
CA ALA A 15 28.70 -21.80 -16.57
C ALA A 15 29.35 -20.63 -15.81
N VAL A 16 30.65 -20.39 -16.05
CA VAL A 16 31.37 -19.26 -15.44
C VAL A 16 30.78 -17.92 -15.89
N VAL A 17 30.49 -17.73 -17.16
CA VAL A 17 29.86 -16.52 -17.68
C VAL A 17 28.49 -16.33 -17.07
N PHE A 18 27.68 -17.38 -16.99
CA PHE A 18 26.34 -17.31 -16.38
C PHE A 18 26.41 -16.96 -14.88
N ILE A 19 27.30 -17.59 -14.11
CA ILE A 19 27.53 -17.29 -12.69
C ILE A 19 28.02 -15.84 -12.53
N THR A 20 28.93 -15.37 -13.38
CA THR A 20 29.43 -14.00 -13.33
C THR A 20 28.31 -12.99 -13.61
N ILE A 21 27.48 -13.26 -14.61
CA ILE A 21 26.29 -12.45 -14.94
C ILE A 21 25.33 -12.43 -13.73
N MET A 22 25.01 -13.60 -13.17
CA MET A 22 24.14 -13.71 -12.00
C MET A 22 24.70 -12.93 -10.80
N LEU A 23 26.01 -13.02 -10.53
CA LEU A 23 26.67 -12.26 -9.46
C LEU A 23 26.64 -10.75 -9.74
N LEU A 24 26.89 -10.31 -10.96
CA LEU A 24 26.80 -8.89 -11.34
C LEU A 24 25.38 -8.33 -11.22
N PHE A 25 24.35 -9.12 -11.53
CA PHE A 25 22.96 -8.74 -11.31
C PHE A 25 22.58 -8.78 -9.84
N HIS A 26 23.05 -9.77 -9.06
CA HIS A 26 22.78 -9.89 -7.63
C HIS A 26 23.49 -8.81 -6.79
N HIS A 27 24.65 -8.33 -7.26
CA HIS A 27 25.42 -7.26 -6.58
C HIS A 27 25.07 -5.84 -7.02
N ARG A 28 24.13 -5.64 -7.95
CA ARG A 28 23.52 -4.32 -8.11
C ARG A 28 22.64 -4.03 -6.90
N LYS A 29 23.26 -3.75 -5.74
CA LYS A 29 22.59 -3.03 -4.66
C LYS A 29 22.06 -1.75 -5.31
N VAL A 30 20.75 -1.70 -5.52
CA VAL A 30 20.09 -0.47 -5.99
C VAL A 30 20.44 0.59 -4.96
N LYS A 31 21.27 1.55 -5.35
CA LYS A 31 21.62 2.65 -4.46
C LYS A 31 20.34 3.45 -4.25
N LEU A 32 19.78 3.39 -3.05
CA LEU A 32 18.60 4.15 -2.68
C LEU A 32 18.84 5.62 -3.01
N THR A 33 17.89 6.22 -3.71
CA THR A 33 17.91 7.66 -3.97
C THR A 33 17.44 8.41 -2.73
N GLU A 34 17.66 9.72 -2.69
CA GLU A 34 17.11 10.58 -1.63
C GLU A 34 15.58 10.45 -1.55
N ALA A 35 14.92 10.36 -2.70
CA ALA A 35 13.48 10.17 -2.79
C ALA A 35 13.03 8.83 -2.18
N ASP A 36 13.78 7.73 -2.43
CA ASP A 36 13.47 6.41 -1.87
C ASP A 36 13.65 6.42 -0.35
N MET A 37 14.72 7.03 0.15
CA MET A 37 14.97 7.16 1.59
C MET A 37 13.87 7.97 2.27
N TRP A 38 13.44 9.07 1.65
CA TRP A 38 12.34 9.88 2.17
C TRP A 38 11.05 9.08 2.21
N LEU A 39 10.68 8.37 1.13
CA LEU A 39 9.50 7.52 1.08
C LEU A 39 9.51 6.45 2.17
N VAL A 40 10.60 5.68 2.28
CA VAL A 40 10.72 4.62 3.30
C VAL A 40 10.55 5.21 4.70
N ASN A 41 11.15 6.37 4.98
CA ASN A 41 11.02 7.03 6.28
C ASN A 41 9.58 7.49 6.55
N GLU A 42 8.90 8.12 5.58
CA GLU A 42 7.51 8.55 5.74
C GLU A 42 6.58 7.37 6.03
N PHE A 43 6.69 6.29 5.24
CA PHE A 43 5.85 5.11 5.43
C PHE A 43 6.17 4.31 6.71
N ARG A 44 7.35 4.47 7.30
CA ARG A 44 7.67 3.89 8.61
C ARG A 44 7.18 4.73 9.77
N ARG A 45 7.11 6.04 9.57
CA ARG A 45 6.86 7.00 10.65
C ARG A 45 5.38 7.18 10.95
N CYS A 46 4.52 7.08 9.95
CA CYS A 46 3.15 7.57 10.07
C CYS A 46 2.19 6.95 9.05
N ASN A 47 0.90 7.17 9.28
CA ASN A 47 -0.14 6.84 8.31
C ASN A 47 -0.06 7.77 7.10
N VAL A 48 0.13 7.21 5.91
CA VAL A 48 0.30 7.98 4.67
C VAL A 48 -0.94 7.84 3.79
N MET A 49 -1.47 8.97 3.32
CA MET A 49 -2.51 8.98 2.30
C MET A 49 -1.94 9.40 0.94
N VAL A 50 -1.94 8.48 -0.02
CA VAL A 50 -1.51 8.72 -1.39
C VAL A 50 -2.70 9.09 -2.25
N PHE A 51 -2.63 10.21 -2.97
CA PHE A 51 -3.74 10.64 -3.83
C PHE A 51 -3.26 11.08 -5.22
N GLY A 52 -4.18 11.08 -6.18
CA GLY A 52 -3.87 11.47 -7.56
C GLY A 52 -4.87 10.94 -8.55
N LYS A 53 -4.90 11.50 -9.74
CA LYS A 53 -5.82 11.12 -10.82
C LYS A 53 -5.74 9.62 -11.12
N LYS A 54 -6.79 9.07 -11.73
CA LYS A 54 -6.78 7.70 -12.25
C LYS A 54 -5.59 7.52 -13.21
N GLY A 55 -4.82 6.43 -13.02
CA GLY A 55 -3.65 6.14 -13.86
C GLY A 55 -2.41 6.99 -13.54
N SER A 56 -2.40 7.79 -12.46
CA SER A 56 -1.23 8.58 -12.07
C SER A 56 -0.08 7.74 -11.50
N GLY A 57 -0.32 6.46 -11.10
CA GLY A 57 0.70 5.56 -10.58
C GLY A 57 0.70 5.42 -9.05
N LYS A 58 -0.43 5.64 -8.39
CA LYS A 58 -0.55 5.47 -6.92
C LYS A 58 -0.18 4.07 -6.45
N ASP A 59 -0.72 3.04 -7.12
CA ASP A 59 -0.42 1.65 -6.80
C ASP A 59 1.02 1.28 -7.15
N VAL A 60 1.60 1.90 -8.19
CA VAL A 60 3.03 1.79 -8.50
C VAL A 60 3.87 2.32 -7.35
N LEU A 61 3.45 3.43 -6.73
CA LEU A 61 4.15 3.99 -5.56
C LEU A 61 4.07 3.04 -4.36
N PHE A 62 2.89 2.46 -4.08
CA PHE A 62 2.74 1.46 -3.02
C PHE A 62 3.63 0.24 -3.29
N ALA A 63 3.55 -0.34 -4.49
CA ALA A 63 4.39 -1.49 -4.86
C ALA A 63 5.89 -1.20 -4.69
N HIS A 64 6.34 0.01 -5.08
CA HIS A 64 7.72 0.41 -4.92
C HIS A 64 8.15 0.52 -3.45
N VAL A 65 7.36 1.18 -2.61
CA VAL A 65 7.65 1.29 -1.18
C VAL A 65 7.69 -0.09 -0.51
N ILE A 66 6.73 -0.95 -0.85
CA ILE A 66 6.67 -2.33 -0.38
C ILE A 66 7.92 -3.11 -0.78
N ALA A 67 8.35 -2.99 -2.05
CA ALA A 67 9.58 -3.64 -2.52
C ALA A 67 10.84 -3.11 -1.83
N LEU A 68 10.92 -1.81 -1.56
CA LEU A 68 12.02 -1.20 -0.82
C LEU A 68 12.10 -1.67 0.64
N ARG A 69 10.95 -1.89 1.27
CA ARG A 69 10.88 -2.33 2.67
C ARG A 69 11.09 -3.84 2.82
N GLY A 70 10.56 -4.63 1.89
CA GLY A 70 10.73 -6.09 1.88
C GLY A 70 10.07 -6.83 3.05
N GLU A 71 9.25 -6.14 3.85
CA GLU A 71 8.58 -6.66 5.04
C GLU A 71 7.24 -7.32 4.67
N LYS A 72 6.73 -8.25 5.52
CA LYS A 72 5.36 -8.76 5.41
C LYS A 72 4.38 -7.60 5.62
N HIS A 73 3.29 -7.59 4.88
CA HIS A 73 2.28 -6.55 4.95
C HIS A 73 0.91 -7.07 4.50
N TYR A 74 -0.13 -6.34 4.88
CA TYR A 74 -1.51 -6.62 4.51
C TYR A 74 -1.98 -5.66 3.43
N SER A 75 -2.78 -6.14 2.49
CA SER A 75 -3.40 -5.26 1.49
C SER A 75 -4.64 -5.90 0.87
N ASN A 76 -5.51 -5.06 0.31
CA ASN A 76 -6.62 -5.50 -0.54
C ASN A 76 -6.17 -5.79 -1.99
N ILE A 77 -4.89 -5.61 -2.31
CA ILE A 77 -4.26 -5.94 -3.60
C ILE A 77 -2.98 -6.72 -3.36
N PRO A 78 -2.69 -7.80 -4.11
CA PRO A 78 -1.43 -8.53 -4.02
C PRO A 78 -0.30 -7.71 -4.67
N TYR A 79 0.44 -6.94 -3.89
CA TYR A 79 1.57 -6.13 -4.38
C TYR A 79 2.85 -6.93 -4.55
N SER A 80 3.05 -7.97 -3.74
CA SER A 80 4.23 -8.84 -3.75
C SER A 80 3.91 -10.20 -3.15
N ASP A 81 4.86 -11.14 -3.21
CA ASP A 81 4.73 -12.46 -2.58
C ASP A 81 4.62 -12.38 -1.04
N ASN A 82 5.08 -11.27 -0.43
CA ASN A 82 4.97 -11.02 1.00
C ASN A 82 3.65 -10.31 1.38
N THR A 83 2.73 -10.12 0.43
CA THR A 83 1.41 -9.52 0.69
C THR A 83 0.45 -10.57 1.19
N GLU A 84 -0.09 -10.38 2.37
CA GLU A 84 -1.30 -11.07 2.81
C GLU A 84 -2.52 -10.29 2.34
N VAL A 85 -3.28 -10.89 1.41
CA VAL A 85 -4.46 -10.23 0.83
C VAL A 85 -5.62 -10.33 1.79
N ILE A 86 -6.22 -9.18 2.10
CA ILE A 86 -7.37 -9.06 3.00
C ILE A 86 -8.59 -8.51 2.27
N ASP A 87 -9.77 -9.05 2.57
CA ASP A 87 -11.03 -8.44 2.16
C ASP A 87 -11.40 -7.34 3.15
N LEU A 88 -11.38 -6.10 2.70
CA LEU A 88 -11.69 -4.94 3.55
C LEU A 88 -13.12 -4.96 4.10
N CYS A 89 -14.04 -5.66 3.42
CA CYS A 89 -15.42 -5.82 3.89
C CYS A 89 -15.54 -6.80 5.07
N GLU A 90 -14.51 -7.62 5.31
CA GLU A 90 -14.44 -8.60 6.38
C GLU A 90 -13.61 -8.14 7.57
N ILE A 91 -13.01 -6.94 7.51
CA ILE A 91 -12.26 -6.39 8.64
C ILE A 91 -13.25 -6.16 9.79
N ASN A 92 -13.13 -6.98 10.81
CA ASN A 92 -13.85 -6.78 12.05
C ASN A 92 -13.03 -5.84 12.94
N ALA A 93 -13.46 -4.59 12.99
CA ALA A 93 -12.83 -3.60 13.84
C ALA A 93 -13.19 -3.78 15.34
N GLY A 94 -13.94 -4.81 15.70
CA GLY A 94 -14.45 -5.04 17.08
C GLY A 94 -15.44 -3.97 17.50
N ASP A 95 -15.99 -4.13 18.70
CA ASP A 95 -16.89 -3.16 19.33
C ASP A 95 -16.14 -2.16 20.24
N ASN A 96 -14.80 -2.08 20.12
CA ASN A 96 -13.98 -1.20 20.94
C ASN A 96 -14.31 0.28 20.66
N THR A 97 -14.54 1.02 21.71
CA THR A 97 -14.71 2.47 21.67
C THR A 97 -13.36 3.16 21.94
N PHE A 98 -13.30 4.47 21.71
CA PHE A 98 -12.13 5.26 22.07
C PHE A 98 -11.87 5.24 23.59
N GLU A 99 -12.94 5.12 24.39
CA GLU A 99 -12.88 5.04 25.85
C GLU A 99 -12.25 3.72 26.31
N ASP A 100 -12.58 2.60 25.67
CA ASP A 100 -11.95 1.30 25.90
C ASP A 100 -10.44 1.37 25.60
N CYS A 101 -10.07 2.08 24.53
CA CYS A 101 -8.67 2.29 24.18
C CYS A 101 -7.89 3.06 25.26
N ILE A 102 -8.49 4.11 25.84
CA ILE A 102 -7.87 4.89 26.92
C ILE A 102 -7.72 4.08 28.19
N ASN A 103 -8.69 3.22 28.50
CA ASN A 103 -8.71 2.40 29.70
C ASN A 103 -7.83 1.14 29.59
N GLY A 104 -7.32 0.82 28.42
CA GLY A 104 -6.51 -0.37 28.17
C GLY A 104 -7.32 -1.66 28.05
N ASP A 105 -8.65 -1.56 27.98
CA ASP A 105 -9.59 -2.67 27.85
C ASP A 105 -9.78 -3.11 26.38
N ILE A 106 -8.75 -2.97 25.58
CA ILE A 106 -8.81 -3.26 24.15
C ILE A 106 -8.80 -4.77 23.95
N GLU A 107 -9.91 -5.34 23.54
CA GLU A 107 -9.89 -6.64 22.86
C GLU A 107 -9.17 -6.48 21.53
N LYS A 108 -8.36 -7.48 21.12
CA LYS A 108 -7.63 -7.45 19.85
C LYS A 108 -8.61 -7.11 18.73
N PHE A 109 -8.35 -6.02 18.04
CA PHE A 109 -9.21 -5.52 16.97
C PHE A 109 -9.53 -6.60 15.94
N ASP A 110 -8.53 -7.13 15.31
CA ASP A 110 -8.67 -8.25 14.37
C ASP A 110 -7.47 -9.17 14.60
N PRO A 111 -7.70 -10.42 15.05
CA PRO A 111 -6.61 -11.35 15.36
C PRO A 111 -5.77 -11.73 14.14
N ARG A 112 -6.19 -11.36 12.92
CA ARG A 112 -5.43 -11.60 11.68
C ARG A 112 -4.25 -10.67 11.54
N PHE A 113 -4.27 -9.47 12.17
CA PHE A 113 -3.17 -8.52 12.06
C PHE A 113 -2.04 -8.88 13.02
N GLU A 114 -0.84 -9.02 12.48
CA GLU A 114 0.38 -9.24 13.21
C GLU A 114 1.08 -7.92 13.52
N GLU A 115 1.92 -7.91 14.55
CA GLU A 115 2.76 -6.76 14.89
C GLU A 115 3.80 -6.48 13.79
N CYS A 116 4.14 -5.21 13.60
CA CYS A 116 5.13 -4.75 12.63
C CYS A 116 4.78 -5.06 11.16
N CYS A 117 3.49 -5.22 10.85
CA CYS A 117 3.01 -5.48 9.51
C CYS A 117 2.07 -4.36 9.05
N ASP A 118 2.56 -3.42 8.26
CA ASP A 118 1.75 -2.32 7.75
C ASP A 118 0.61 -2.77 6.85
N ILE A 119 -0.45 -1.96 6.80
CA ILE A 119 -1.66 -2.22 6.03
C ILE A 119 -1.74 -1.21 4.88
N TYR A 120 -1.90 -1.71 3.66
CA TYR A 120 -2.02 -0.89 2.44
C TYR A 120 -3.41 -1.04 1.83
N ILE A 121 -4.20 0.03 1.87
CA ILE A 121 -5.57 0.06 1.33
C ILE A 121 -5.57 0.82 0.02
N SER A 122 -5.74 0.10 -1.09
CA SER A 122 -5.89 0.70 -2.40
C SER A 122 -7.33 1.12 -2.65
N ASP A 123 -7.49 2.26 -3.34
CA ASP A 123 -8.78 2.86 -3.72
C ASP A 123 -9.76 3.02 -2.53
N ALA A 124 -9.27 3.52 -1.39
CA ALA A 124 -10.05 3.74 -0.17
C ALA A 124 -11.35 4.52 -0.39
N GLY A 125 -11.41 5.40 -1.40
CA GLY A 125 -12.64 6.10 -1.78
C GLY A 125 -13.71 5.24 -2.44
N ILE A 126 -13.42 3.99 -2.79
CA ILE A 126 -14.40 3.00 -3.28
C ILE A 126 -14.96 2.20 -2.10
N TYR A 127 -14.09 1.75 -1.20
CA TYR A 127 -14.49 0.94 -0.05
C TYR A 127 -15.14 1.79 1.06
N PHE A 128 -14.65 2.99 1.27
CA PHE A 128 -15.12 3.93 2.30
C PHE A 128 -15.47 5.29 1.69
N PRO A 129 -16.54 5.36 0.87
CA PRO A 129 -16.91 6.60 0.20
C PRO A 129 -17.52 7.60 1.18
N ASN A 130 -17.13 8.88 1.12
CA ASN A 130 -17.64 9.94 1.98
C ASN A 130 -19.17 10.17 1.83
N THR A 131 -19.77 9.74 0.73
CA THR A 131 -21.22 9.82 0.52
C THR A 131 -22.03 8.89 1.42
N MET A 132 -21.35 7.99 2.14
CA MET A 132 -21.96 7.00 3.04
C MET A 132 -21.54 7.20 4.50
N ASP A 133 -21.03 8.36 4.88
CA ASP A 133 -20.45 8.65 6.19
C ASP A 133 -21.24 8.06 7.36
N LYS A 134 -22.55 8.38 7.48
CA LYS A 134 -23.41 7.86 8.55
C LYS A 134 -23.52 6.34 8.58
N LYS A 135 -23.58 5.70 7.42
CA LYS A 135 -23.65 4.24 7.32
C LYS A 135 -22.33 3.58 7.62
N LEU A 136 -21.21 4.23 7.28
CA LEU A 136 -19.86 3.76 7.63
C LEU A 136 -19.59 3.88 9.12
N ASP A 137 -20.15 4.92 9.79
CA ASP A 137 -20.12 5.05 11.26
C ASP A 137 -20.79 3.85 11.95
N ASP A 138 -21.92 3.39 11.40
CA ASP A 138 -22.66 2.24 11.93
C ASP A 138 -21.97 0.90 11.64
N LEU A 139 -21.28 0.80 10.47
CA LEU A 139 -20.63 -0.45 10.05
C LEU A 139 -19.23 -0.64 10.63
N TYR A 140 -18.49 0.45 10.75
CA TYR A 140 -17.07 0.45 11.11
C TYR A 140 -16.78 1.48 12.20
N PRO A 141 -17.46 1.43 13.36
CA PRO A 141 -17.32 2.45 14.40
C PRO A 141 -15.88 2.53 14.92
N SER A 142 -15.19 1.40 15.01
CA SER A 142 -13.84 1.29 15.55
C SER A 142 -12.71 1.40 14.50
N LEU A 143 -13.01 1.39 13.19
CA LEU A 143 -11.96 1.47 12.17
C LEU A 143 -11.13 2.77 12.23
N PRO A 144 -11.72 3.97 12.40
CA PRO A 144 -10.93 5.19 12.58
C PRO A 144 -10.07 5.16 13.85
N VAL A 145 -10.60 4.58 14.92
CA VAL A 145 -9.87 4.40 16.18
C VAL A 145 -8.72 3.43 16.00
N PHE A 146 -8.96 2.31 15.30
CA PHE A 146 -7.90 1.37 14.93
C PHE A 146 -6.79 2.06 14.13
N MET A 147 -7.12 2.85 13.10
CA MET A 147 -6.12 3.58 12.31
C MET A 147 -5.30 4.56 13.17
N ALA A 148 -5.94 5.25 14.11
CA ALA A 148 -5.26 6.18 15.01
C ALA A 148 -4.30 5.46 15.97
N LEU A 149 -4.65 4.27 16.42
CA LEU A 149 -3.95 3.55 17.49
C LEU A 149 -3.13 2.34 16.96
N SER A 150 -3.26 1.95 15.70
CA SER A 150 -2.59 0.80 15.11
C SER A 150 -1.08 0.78 15.39
N ARG A 151 -0.45 1.97 15.33
CA ARG A 151 0.97 2.12 15.65
C ARG A 151 1.30 1.81 17.11
N HIS A 152 0.42 2.17 18.03
CA HIS A 152 0.63 1.94 19.47
C HIS A 152 0.30 0.49 19.85
N LEU A 153 -0.71 -0.11 19.22
CA LEU A 153 -1.20 -1.45 19.53
C LEU A 153 -0.38 -2.55 18.87
N TYR A 154 0.02 -2.35 17.63
CA TYR A 154 0.67 -3.37 16.78
C TYR A 154 1.98 -2.90 16.16
N ASN A 155 2.38 -1.64 16.39
CA ASN A 155 3.47 -0.99 15.66
C ASN A 155 3.26 -1.00 14.12
N ASN A 156 1.98 -0.93 13.69
CA ASN A 156 1.56 -0.96 12.30
C ASN A 156 1.08 0.42 11.86
N ASN A 157 1.40 0.82 10.64
CA ASN A 157 0.78 1.99 10.02
C ASN A 157 -0.27 1.54 9.00
N VAL A 158 -1.31 2.38 8.81
CA VAL A 158 -2.35 2.14 7.81
C VAL A 158 -2.19 3.16 6.69
N HIS A 159 -1.78 2.70 5.54
CA HIS A 159 -1.58 3.53 4.36
C HIS A 159 -2.77 3.39 3.42
N THR A 160 -3.27 4.51 2.92
CA THR A 160 -4.42 4.51 2.02
C THR A 160 -4.09 5.19 0.70
N ASN A 161 -4.71 4.77 -0.40
CA ASN A 161 -4.69 5.57 -1.60
C ASN A 161 -6.10 5.89 -2.12
N CYS A 162 -6.22 7.00 -2.83
CA CYS A 162 -7.49 7.45 -3.40
C CYS A 162 -7.29 8.35 -4.63
N GLN A 163 -8.34 8.53 -5.42
CA GLN A 163 -8.27 9.38 -6.62
C GLN A 163 -8.30 10.88 -6.30
N ALA A 164 -8.96 11.26 -5.21
CA ALA A 164 -9.04 12.64 -4.72
C ALA A 164 -9.26 12.63 -3.21
N LEU A 165 -8.66 13.57 -2.49
CA LEU A 165 -8.71 13.66 -1.02
C LEU A 165 -10.15 13.68 -0.47
N GLY A 166 -11.09 14.31 -1.16
CA GLY A 166 -12.48 14.38 -0.72
C GLY A 166 -13.30 13.10 -0.94
N ARG A 167 -12.75 12.05 -1.56
CA ARG A 167 -13.50 10.81 -1.85
C ARG A 167 -13.60 9.83 -0.68
N PRO A 168 -12.52 9.55 0.06
CA PRO A 168 -12.62 8.66 1.21
C PRO A 168 -13.41 9.29 2.35
N TRP A 169 -13.99 8.46 3.17
CA TRP A 169 -14.66 8.82 4.42
C TRP A 169 -13.81 9.79 5.25
N LYS A 170 -14.43 10.84 5.77
CA LYS A 170 -13.74 11.93 6.49
C LYS A 170 -12.90 11.39 7.66
N LYS A 171 -13.46 10.49 8.47
CA LYS A 171 -12.79 9.92 9.64
C LYS A 171 -11.52 9.13 9.27
N ILE A 172 -11.47 8.49 8.08
CA ILE A 172 -10.25 7.83 7.59
C ILE A 172 -9.21 8.85 7.11
N ARG A 173 -9.66 9.93 6.45
CA ARG A 173 -8.76 11.01 6.01
C ARG A 173 -8.07 11.70 7.18
N GLU A 174 -8.81 11.90 8.27
CA GLU A 174 -8.31 12.55 9.49
C GLU A 174 -7.26 11.71 10.24
N GLN A 175 -7.14 10.43 9.93
CA GLN A 175 -6.10 9.56 10.51
C GLN A 175 -4.78 9.58 9.70
N ALA A 176 -4.72 10.27 8.57
CA ALA A 176 -3.49 10.41 7.81
C ALA A 176 -2.63 11.54 8.36
N ASP A 177 -1.38 11.23 8.69
CA ASP A 177 -0.40 12.21 9.19
C ASP A 177 0.37 12.88 8.05
N SER A 178 0.53 12.16 6.93
CA SER A 178 1.27 12.63 5.76
C SER A 178 0.49 12.35 4.47
N TYR A 179 0.64 13.25 3.50
CA TYR A 179 -0.09 13.17 2.23
C TYR A 179 0.90 13.21 1.06
N ILE A 180 0.75 12.27 0.12
CA ILE A 180 1.59 12.21 -1.07
C ILE A 180 0.72 12.29 -2.32
N GLN A 181 0.91 13.33 -3.12
CA GLN A 181 0.28 13.46 -4.41
C GLN A 181 1.13 12.83 -5.50
N VAL A 182 0.56 11.86 -6.24
CA VAL A 182 1.18 11.34 -7.45
C VAL A 182 0.62 12.13 -8.65
N LEU A 183 1.46 12.99 -9.22
CA LEU A 183 1.07 13.88 -10.32
C LEU A 183 0.95 13.13 -11.63
N ARG A 184 1.95 12.31 -11.95
CA ARG A 184 2.04 11.56 -13.21
C ARG A 184 3.08 10.45 -13.16
N THR A 185 2.87 9.45 -14.02
CA THR A 185 3.84 8.41 -14.33
C THR A 185 4.30 8.53 -15.79
N ARG A 186 5.58 8.31 -16.04
CA ARG A 186 6.17 8.20 -17.38
C ARG A 186 6.90 6.88 -17.52
N ASN A 187 6.55 6.12 -18.55
CA ASN A 187 7.26 4.89 -18.89
C ASN A 187 8.56 5.22 -19.64
N ARG A 188 9.67 4.58 -19.25
CA ARG A 188 11.01 4.69 -19.85
C ARG A 188 11.58 3.33 -20.24
N GLY A 189 10.71 2.33 -20.41
CA GLY A 189 11.08 0.97 -20.79
C GLY A 189 11.43 0.10 -19.58
N ASP A 190 12.63 0.20 -19.06
CA ASP A 190 13.11 -0.58 -17.89
C ASP A 190 12.63 -0.04 -16.55
N HIS A 191 12.12 1.19 -16.53
CA HIS A 191 11.64 1.84 -15.31
C HIS A 191 10.48 2.81 -15.56
N LEU A 192 9.73 3.08 -14.52
CA LEU A 192 8.74 4.15 -14.48
C LEU A 192 9.28 5.34 -13.68
N LEU A 193 8.99 6.55 -14.17
CA LEU A 193 9.29 7.79 -13.44
C LEU A 193 7.99 8.35 -12.87
N LEU A 194 7.89 8.37 -11.55
CA LEU A 194 6.77 8.98 -10.84
C LEU A 194 7.15 10.37 -10.36
N SER A 195 6.36 11.38 -10.72
CA SER A 195 6.48 12.71 -10.13
C SER A 195 5.56 12.79 -8.92
N ILE A 196 6.14 12.99 -7.74
CA ILE A 196 5.41 13.05 -6.46
C ILE A 196 5.62 14.38 -5.76
N VAL A 197 4.65 14.76 -4.95
CA VAL A 197 4.72 15.92 -4.05
C VAL A 197 4.25 15.47 -2.68
N GLY A 198 5.07 15.68 -1.66
CA GLY A 198 4.73 15.42 -0.27
C GLY A 198 4.12 16.67 0.38
N TYR A 199 3.13 16.45 1.24
CA TYR A 199 2.44 17.48 2.00
C TYR A 199 2.30 17.06 3.45
N GLU A 200 2.32 18.03 4.34
CA GLU A 200 1.95 17.90 5.75
C GLU A 200 0.73 18.78 6.04
N GLN A 201 -0.12 18.36 6.96
CA GLN A 201 -1.23 19.15 7.45
C GLN A 201 -0.71 20.14 8.50
N ILE A 202 -0.96 21.44 8.29
CA ILE A 202 -0.47 22.48 9.21
C ILE A 202 -1.32 22.55 10.49
N ASP A 203 -2.61 22.26 10.37
CA ASP A 203 -3.58 22.41 11.45
C ASP A 203 -4.67 21.35 11.30
N VAL A 204 -4.94 20.62 12.36
CA VAL A 204 -5.98 19.58 12.43
C VAL A 204 -7.36 20.13 12.03
N ASN A 205 -7.62 21.42 12.29
CA ASN A 205 -8.87 22.08 11.99
C ASN A 205 -8.92 22.71 10.58
N SER A 206 -7.79 22.83 9.90
CA SER A 206 -7.73 23.35 8.53
C SER A 206 -7.35 22.22 7.56
N GLU A 207 -8.16 22.00 6.53
CA GLU A 207 -7.81 21.09 5.42
C GLU A 207 -6.66 21.63 4.56
N ARG A 208 -5.85 22.55 5.09
CA ARG A 208 -4.73 23.16 4.36
C ARG A 208 -3.50 22.27 4.44
N LEU A 209 -3.05 21.84 3.28
CA LEU A 209 -1.83 21.08 3.12
C LEU A 209 -0.67 22.00 2.72
N THR A 210 0.46 21.86 3.38
CA THR A 210 1.71 22.54 3.00
C THR A 210 2.61 21.58 2.28
N GLN A 211 3.10 21.97 1.12
CA GLN A 211 4.09 21.22 0.39
C GLN A 211 5.42 21.20 1.15
N VAL A 212 5.92 20.01 1.45
CA VAL A 212 7.22 19.81 2.13
C VAL A 212 8.31 19.34 1.18
N CYS A 213 7.96 18.61 0.14
CA CYS A 213 8.95 18.12 -0.83
C CYS A 213 8.33 17.91 -2.22
N LYS A 214 9.21 17.75 -3.21
CA LYS A 214 8.85 17.32 -4.57
C LYS A 214 9.96 16.46 -5.12
N TYR A 215 9.62 15.23 -5.49
CA TYR A 215 10.59 14.26 -6.00
C TYR A 215 10.16 13.64 -7.32
N THR A 216 11.15 13.11 -8.01
CA THR A 216 10.93 12.15 -9.12
C THR A 216 11.49 10.80 -8.68
N VAL A 217 10.60 9.84 -8.45
CA VAL A 217 10.93 8.48 -8.04
C VAL A 217 11.14 7.62 -9.28
N ARG A 218 12.21 6.84 -9.29
CA ARG A 218 12.50 5.87 -10.35
C ARG A 218 12.14 4.48 -9.87
N VAL A 219 11.09 3.91 -10.45
CA VAL A 219 10.60 2.57 -10.09
C VAL A 219 11.00 1.58 -11.18
N PRO A 220 11.87 0.61 -10.90
CA PRO A 220 12.20 -0.45 -11.84
C PRO A 220 10.96 -1.29 -12.18
N VAL A 221 10.74 -1.57 -13.47
CA VAL A 221 9.54 -2.33 -13.90
C VAL A 221 9.55 -3.75 -13.35
N TRP A 222 10.73 -4.34 -13.17
CA TRP A 222 10.88 -5.70 -12.62
C TRP A 222 10.52 -5.82 -11.13
N GLU A 223 10.44 -4.70 -10.39
CA GLU A 223 9.94 -4.69 -8.99
C GLU A 223 8.42 -4.75 -8.92
N LEU A 224 7.72 -4.46 -10.03
CA LEU A 224 6.27 -4.41 -10.06
C LEU A 224 5.68 -5.80 -10.28
N GLN A 225 5.51 -6.55 -9.20
CA GLN A 225 4.92 -7.90 -9.23
C GLN A 225 3.39 -7.89 -9.19
N TYR A 226 2.76 -6.74 -8.94
CA TYR A 226 1.32 -6.66 -8.82
C TYR A 226 0.60 -6.60 -10.17
N ASP A 227 -0.56 -7.25 -10.23
CA ASP A 227 -1.46 -7.13 -11.37
C ASP A 227 -2.28 -5.86 -11.28
N SER A 228 -1.98 -4.87 -12.12
CA SER A 228 -2.76 -3.62 -12.21
C SER A 228 -4.21 -3.83 -12.66
N ARG A 229 -4.56 -5.05 -13.10
CA ARG A 229 -5.90 -5.46 -13.48
C ARG A 229 -6.57 -6.35 -12.43
N HIS A 230 -5.94 -6.51 -11.25
CA HIS A 230 -6.45 -7.37 -10.18
C HIS A 230 -7.93 -7.09 -9.89
N PHE A 231 -8.32 -5.85 -9.70
CA PHE A 231 -9.71 -5.49 -9.50
C PHE A 231 -10.61 -5.87 -10.69
N ARG A 232 -10.13 -5.69 -11.93
CA ARG A 232 -10.90 -6.14 -13.09
C ARG A 232 -11.14 -7.63 -13.06
N ASN A 233 -10.13 -8.42 -12.71
CA ASN A 233 -10.26 -9.87 -12.62
C ASN A 233 -11.17 -10.27 -11.45
N VAL A 234 -11.05 -9.61 -10.30
CA VAL A 234 -11.95 -9.80 -9.16
C VAL A 234 -13.39 -9.44 -9.54
N PHE A 235 -13.64 -8.29 -10.17
CA PHE A 235 -14.98 -7.88 -10.60
C PHE A 235 -15.56 -8.75 -11.71
N LEU A 236 -14.74 -9.30 -12.59
CA LEU A 236 -15.23 -10.24 -13.64
C LEU A 236 -15.56 -11.62 -13.08
N ASN A 237 -14.93 -12.02 -11.98
CA ASN A 237 -15.08 -13.34 -11.39
C ASN A 237 -15.97 -13.34 -10.13
N CYS A 238 -16.32 -12.19 -9.58
CA CYS A 238 -17.23 -12.06 -8.45
C CYS A 238 -18.62 -11.70 -8.92
N GLU A 239 -19.63 -12.37 -8.34
CA GLU A 239 -21.04 -12.05 -8.58
C GLU A 239 -21.44 -10.66 -8.04
N LEU A 240 -20.68 -10.14 -7.06
CA LEU A 240 -20.92 -8.84 -6.42
C LEU A 240 -19.68 -7.94 -6.46
N THR A 241 -19.88 -6.66 -6.79
CA THR A 241 -18.84 -5.65 -6.60
C THR A 241 -18.61 -5.38 -5.10
N PRO A 242 -17.43 -4.87 -4.67
CA PRO A 242 -17.22 -4.44 -3.28
C PRO A 242 -18.30 -3.50 -2.76
N PHE A 243 -18.83 -2.65 -3.62
CA PHE A 243 -19.93 -1.75 -3.28
C PHE A 243 -21.26 -2.52 -3.06
N GLU A 244 -21.55 -3.52 -3.88
CA GLU A 244 -22.74 -4.36 -3.73
C GLU A 244 -22.62 -5.27 -2.50
N LYS A 245 -21.44 -5.85 -2.24
CA LYS A 245 -21.15 -6.63 -1.04
C LYS A 245 -21.32 -5.78 0.22
N MET A 246 -20.81 -4.54 0.20
CA MET A 246 -21.02 -3.58 1.29
C MET A 246 -22.50 -3.21 1.44
N LYS A 247 -23.22 -3.04 0.35
CA LYS A 247 -24.67 -2.74 0.36
C LYS A 247 -25.50 -3.88 0.93
N GLU A 248 -25.15 -5.14 0.66
CA GLU A 248 -25.77 -6.31 1.27
C GLU A 248 -25.51 -6.41 2.77
N LEU A 249 -24.28 -6.16 3.21
CA LEU A 249 -23.95 -6.11 4.64
C LEU A 249 -24.77 -5.05 5.38
N ILE A 250 -25.03 -3.91 4.73
CA ILE A 250 -25.87 -2.83 5.27
C ILE A 250 -27.34 -3.24 5.33
N SER A 251 -27.85 -3.89 4.28
CA SER A 251 -29.27 -4.27 4.19
C SER A 251 -29.62 -5.50 5.04
N GLY A 252 -28.67 -6.39 5.31
CA GLY A 252 -28.87 -7.58 6.13
C GLY A 252 -28.81 -7.35 7.65
N ARG A 253 -28.44 -6.13 8.08
CA ARG A 253 -28.44 -5.72 9.51
C ARG A 253 -29.65 -4.87 9.92
N SER A 254 -30.66 -4.73 9.05
CA SER A 254 -31.89 -4.01 9.35
C SER A 254 -33.00 -4.95 9.87
#